data_0c592149cccfb91f58aea9855402a35a
#
_entry.id   0c592149cccfb91f58aea9855402a35a
#
_cell.length_a   1.000
_cell.length_b   1.000
_cell.length_c   1.000
_cell.angle_alpha   90.00
_cell.angle_beta   90.00
_cell.angle_gamma   90.00
#
_symmetry.space_group_name_H-M   'P 1'
#
loop_
_entity.id
_entity.type
_entity.pdbx_description
1 polymer ?
#
loop_
_entity_poly.entity_id
_entity_poly.type
_entity_poly.pdbx_seq_one_letter_code
_entity_poly.pdbx_strand_id
1 'polypeptide(L)'
;MTGTSLLTNSWPLLRWFVSSATLTVPQAAGPVAFSFIALSLTGSTSGGAAMILAMTLAQIAGAVPLARLGRNLPAATMLRLLISFRAMALASITVCAAYGASFEWLVLFAAAAGLVNGAAYGFLRTLLNHFVLASRLPRALGIASTLNEVTFVLAPVAASGLATVSPLLALLAMTTLGALPAIVVPWTAAVARVEGLPTLHGKLLSPEVLLWFACAAASGATVASIEIGAVALALNFGYEPALAITFTVPLCLASVAGGIWISVRNRMASRTAVVVQLAAMALGSALAAVNHSMVMTVVGTVLIGVVLAPLGTYFSLALDTLAPPERRPELFALLRTSQAGGVVFASALLTFVSLSSALVWVTALMTAVTLAVALAPTRLNFQNRA
;
A
#
# COMPACT_ATOMS: atom_id res chain seq x y z
N MET A 1 -12.82 -44.01 -0.15
CA MET A 1 -13.60 -43.41 -1.26
C MET A 1 -14.43 -42.26 -0.70
N THR A 2 -13.97 -41.05 -0.77
CA THR A 2 -14.76 -39.80 -0.79
C THR A 2 -13.82 -38.67 -1.21
N GLY A 3 -13.31 -38.82 -2.43
CA GLY A 3 -12.61 -37.73 -3.10
C GLY A 3 -13.57 -37.14 -4.13
N THR A 4 -14.25 -36.06 -3.77
CA THR A 4 -14.84 -35.13 -4.74
C THR A 4 -15.60 -34.04 -3.96
N SER A 5 -14.99 -32.90 -3.82
CA SER A 5 -15.63 -31.57 -3.82
C SER A 5 -14.73 -30.47 -3.22
N LEU A 6 -13.44 -30.50 -3.56
CA LEU A 6 -12.63 -29.29 -3.51
C LEU A 6 -12.75 -28.52 -4.84
N LEU A 7 -13.93 -28.52 -5.42
CA LEU A 7 -14.33 -27.50 -6.40
C LEU A 7 -14.52 -26.22 -5.60
N THR A 8 -13.44 -25.55 -5.48
CA THR A 8 -13.18 -24.20 -5.06
C THR A 8 -14.43 -23.32 -5.19
N ASN A 9 -15.11 -23.11 -4.08
CA ASN A 9 -16.04 -22.00 -3.98
C ASN A 9 -15.22 -20.71 -4.15
N SER A 10 -15.16 -20.22 -5.39
CA SER A 10 -14.38 -19.02 -5.76
C SER A 10 -14.97 -17.75 -5.13
N TRP A 11 -16.19 -17.85 -4.58
CA TRP A 11 -16.94 -16.74 -3.99
C TRP A 11 -16.24 -16.07 -2.80
N PRO A 12 -15.69 -16.79 -1.79
CA PRO A 12 -14.96 -16.17 -0.70
C PRO A 12 -13.71 -15.42 -1.18
N LEU A 13 -13.01 -15.96 -2.17
CA LEU A 13 -11.82 -15.32 -2.75
C LEU A 13 -12.20 -14.04 -3.52
N LEU A 14 -13.29 -14.07 -4.29
CA LEU A 14 -13.80 -12.87 -4.97
C LEU A 14 -14.18 -11.79 -3.96
N ARG A 15 -14.89 -12.14 -2.89
CA ARG A 15 -15.21 -11.22 -1.78
C ARG A 15 -13.96 -10.65 -1.13
N TRP A 16 -12.91 -11.44 -0.99
CA TRP A 16 -11.63 -10.97 -0.50
C TRP A 16 -10.98 -9.95 -1.45
N PHE A 17 -11.01 -10.19 -2.78
CA PHE A 17 -10.48 -9.24 -3.77
C PHE A 17 -11.24 -7.91 -3.76
N VAL A 18 -12.57 -7.96 -3.70
CA VAL A 18 -13.41 -6.75 -3.56
C VAL A 18 -13.03 -6.00 -2.28
N SER A 19 -12.88 -6.73 -1.17
CA SER A 19 -12.46 -6.13 0.10
C SER A 19 -11.05 -5.52 0.02
N SER A 20 -10.13 -6.14 -0.72
CA SER A 20 -8.77 -5.63 -0.91
C SER A 20 -8.76 -4.33 -1.72
N ALA A 21 -9.47 -4.28 -2.83
CA ALA A 21 -9.58 -3.09 -3.66
C ALA A 21 -10.25 -1.92 -2.90
N THR A 22 -11.39 -2.19 -2.25
CA THR A 22 -12.17 -1.15 -1.57
C THR A 22 -11.55 -0.69 -0.24
N LEU A 23 -10.72 -1.52 0.40
CA LEU A 23 -9.96 -1.13 1.59
C LEU A 23 -9.04 0.07 1.33
N THR A 24 -8.47 0.15 0.12
CA THR A 24 -7.49 1.18 -0.26
C THR A 24 -8.12 2.46 -0.79
N VAL A 25 -9.42 2.46 -1.10
CA VAL A 25 -10.13 3.65 -1.63
C VAL A 25 -9.93 4.91 -0.79
N PRO A 26 -10.05 4.89 0.56
CA PRO A 26 -9.84 6.11 1.35
C PRO A 26 -8.41 6.67 1.28
N GLN A 27 -7.40 5.83 1.07
CA GLN A 27 -6.03 6.31 0.87
C GLN A 27 -5.82 6.88 -0.52
N ALA A 28 -6.43 6.28 -1.54
CA ALA A 28 -6.29 6.72 -2.93
C ALA A 28 -7.09 7.99 -3.21
N ALA A 29 -8.36 8.05 -2.79
CA ALA A 29 -9.25 9.19 -3.01
C ALA A 29 -9.04 10.34 -2.02
N GLY A 30 -8.50 10.03 -0.82
CA GLY A 30 -8.35 10.98 0.29
C GLY A 30 -7.67 12.30 -0.09
N PRO A 31 -6.50 12.30 -0.77
CA PRO A 31 -5.84 13.54 -1.17
C PRO A 31 -6.74 14.50 -1.93
N VAL A 32 -7.56 13.98 -2.83
CA VAL A 32 -8.49 14.77 -3.64
C VAL A 32 -9.70 15.20 -2.80
N ALA A 33 -10.39 14.24 -2.17
CA ALA A 33 -11.62 14.51 -1.41
C ALA A 33 -11.38 15.48 -0.26
N PHE A 34 -10.30 15.31 0.49
CA PHE A 34 -9.95 16.21 1.61
C PHE A 34 -9.52 17.59 1.13
N SER A 35 -8.84 17.69 -0.02
CA SER A 35 -8.47 18.99 -0.58
C SER A 35 -9.68 19.80 -1.00
N PHE A 36 -10.70 19.17 -1.63
CA PHE A 36 -11.94 19.86 -1.98
C PHE A 36 -12.75 20.31 -0.75
N ILE A 37 -12.81 19.48 0.30
CA ILE A 37 -13.44 19.84 1.56
C ILE A 37 -12.69 20.97 2.26
N ALA A 38 -11.37 20.89 2.34
CA ALA A 38 -10.57 21.96 2.93
C ALA A 38 -10.76 23.27 2.17
N LEU A 39 -10.75 23.23 0.85
CA LEU A 39 -10.97 24.39 -0.01
C LEU A 39 -12.35 25.03 0.25
N SER A 40 -13.41 24.22 0.39
CA SER A 40 -14.76 24.73 0.65
C SER A 40 -14.94 25.35 2.02
N LEU A 41 -14.18 24.91 3.04
CA LEU A 41 -14.30 25.39 4.43
C LEU A 41 -13.31 26.49 4.77
N THR A 42 -12.08 26.45 4.24
CA THR A 42 -10.98 27.35 4.63
C THR A 42 -10.50 28.24 3.50
N GLY A 43 -10.98 28.05 2.29
CA GLY A 43 -10.49 28.77 1.10
C GLY A 43 -9.09 28.30 0.63
N SER A 44 -8.51 27.25 1.23
CA SER A 44 -7.18 26.75 0.91
C SER A 44 -7.16 25.23 0.80
N THR A 45 -6.41 24.70 -0.17
CA THR A 45 -6.20 23.26 -0.34
C THR A 45 -5.17 22.68 0.64
N SER A 46 -4.38 23.51 1.32
CA SER A 46 -3.35 23.10 2.29
C SER A 46 -3.92 22.26 3.44
N GLY A 47 -5.18 22.52 3.83
CA GLY A 47 -5.89 21.73 4.83
C GLY A 47 -6.04 20.26 4.43
N GLY A 48 -6.27 19.96 3.15
CA GLY A 48 -6.32 18.59 2.65
C GLY A 48 -5.00 17.84 2.87
N ALA A 49 -3.87 18.50 2.62
CA ALA A 49 -2.56 17.95 2.91
C ALA A 49 -2.35 17.68 4.40
N ALA A 50 -2.80 18.58 5.29
CA ALA A 50 -2.74 18.37 6.73
C ALA A 50 -3.57 17.16 7.18
N MET A 51 -4.76 16.94 6.62
CA MET A 51 -5.60 15.77 6.91
C MET A 51 -4.91 14.46 6.45
N ILE A 52 -4.30 14.44 5.27
CA ILE A 52 -3.55 13.28 4.77
C ILE A 52 -2.32 12.99 5.63
N LEU A 53 -1.58 14.02 6.00
CA LEU A 53 -0.42 13.88 6.88
C LEU A 53 -0.84 13.28 8.24
N ALA A 54 -1.89 13.83 8.86
CA ALA A 54 -2.42 13.32 10.11
C ALA A 54 -2.88 11.86 10.00
N MET A 55 -3.58 11.51 8.91
CA MET A 55 -4.01 10.14 8.60
C MET A 55 -2.81 9.19 8.46
N THR A 56 -1.75 9.62 7.77
CA THR A 56 -0.56 8.79 7.53
C THR A 56 0.27 8.59 8.80
N LEU A 57 0.49 9.65 9.58
CA LEU A 57 1.20 9.57 10.86
C LEU A 57 0.46 8.67 11.86
N ALA A 58 -0.87 8.82 11.94
CA ALA A 58 -1.70 7.96 12.78
C ALA A 58 -1.66 6.49 12.33
N GLN A 59 -1.64 6.22 11.01
CA GLN A 59 -1.45 4.87 10.47
C GLN A 59 -0.14 4.23 10.96
N ILE A 60 0.94 4.99 10.95
CA ILE A 60 2.25 4.52 11.46
C ILE A 60 2.15 4.20 12.96
N ALA A 61 1.57 5.10 13.74
CA ALA A 61 1.43 4.94 15.19
C ALA A 61 0.51 3.76 15.57
N GLY A 62 -0.60 3.57 14.85
CA GLY A 62 -1.63 2.56 15.16
C GLY A 62 -1.33 1.15 14.67
N ALA A 63 -0.43 0.98 13.69
CA ALA A 63 -0.25 -0.28 12.98
C ALA A 63 0.08 -1.46 13.92
N VAL A 64 1.09 -1.32 14.77
CA VAL A 64 1.54 -2.38 15.69
C VAL A 64 0.62 -2.53 16.90
N PRO A 65 0.25 -1.46 17.62
CA PRO A 65 -0.63 -1.59 18.78
C PRO A 65 -1.96 -2.27 18.45
N LEU A 66 -2.62 -1.86 17.37
CA LEU A 66 -3.90 -2.43 16.99
C LEU A 66 -3.78 -3.87 16.43
N ALA A 67 -2.70 -4.18 15.73
CA ALA A 67 -2.45 -5.55 15.30
C ALA A 67 -2.23 -6.48 16.49
N ARG A 68 -1.54 -6.02 17.54
CA ARG A 68 -1.34 -6.78 18.80
C ARG A 68 -2.63 -6.94 19.59
N LEU A 69 -3.41 -5.87 19.71
CA LEU A 69 -4.71 -5.89 20.41
C LEU A 69 -5.65 -6.93 19.79
N GLY A 70 -5.67 -7.01 18.45
CA GLY A 70 -6.52 -7.95 17.72
C GLY A 70 -6.03 -9.39 17.65
N ARG A 71 -4.86 -9.70 18.19
CA ARG A 71 -4.23 -11.04 18.06
C ARG A 71 -5.09 -12.18 18.62
N ASN A 72 -5.90 -11.91 19.63
CA ASN A 72 -6.76 -12.88 20.28
C ASN A 72 -8.13 -13.04 19.63
N LEU A 73 -8.45 -12.22 18.63
CA LEU A 73 -9.72 -12.24 17.92
C LEU A 73 -9.58 -12.94 16.56
N PRO A 74 -10.65 -13.53 16.02
CA PRO A 74 -10.67 -13.98 14.63
C PRO A 74 -10.32 -12.84 13.69
N ALA A 75 -9.41 -13.08 12.73
CA ALA A 75 -8.91 -12.04 11.84
C ALA A 75 -10.03 -11.29 11.09
N ALA A 76 -11.08 -12.01 10.66
CA ALA A 76 -12.22 -11.41 10.00
C ALA A 76 -13.04 -10.49 10.94
N THR A 77 -13.19 -10.86 12.21
CA THR A 77 -13.90 -10.05 13.20
C THR A 77 -13.11 -8.77 13.51
N MET A 78 -11.81 -8.91 13.77
CA MET A 78 -10.98 -7.74 14.03
C MET A 78 -10.94 -6.79 12.84
N LEU A 79 -10.82 -7.33 11.63
CA LEU A 79 -10.86 -6.52 10.40
C LEU A 79 -12.16 -5.72 10.30
N ARG A 80 -13.31 -6.35 10.56
CA ARG A 80 -14.61 -5.66 10.55
C ARG A 80 -14.69 -4.53 11.57
N LEU A 81 -14.23 -4.78 12.79
CA LEU A 81 -14.19 -3.75 13.85
C LEU A 81 -13.35 -2.55 13.43
N LEU A 82 -12.15 -2.79 12.88
CA LEU A 82 -11.25 -1.73 12.41
C LEU A 82 -11.88 -0.93 11.26
N ILE A 83 -12.51 -1.61 10.29
CA ILE A 83 -13.15 -0.94 9.16
C ILE A 83 -14.39 -0.17 9.60
N SER A 84 -15.21 -0.70 10.51
CA SER A 84 -16.36 0.02 11.07
C SER A 84 -15.92 1.27 11.81
N PHE A 85 -14.87 1.19 12.63
CA PHE A 85 -14.28 2.37 13.28
C PHE A 85 -13.80 3.40 12.26
N ARG A 86 -13.09 2.98 11.20
CA ARG A 86 -12.66 3.88 10.12
C ARG A 86 -13.84 4.53 9.41
N ALA A 87 -14.88 3.74 9.11
CA ALA A 87 -16.08 4.24 8.45
C ALA A 87 -16.79 5.30 9.31
N MET A 88 -16.89 5.07 10.62
CA MET A 88 -17.44 6.07 11.56
C MET A 88 -16.59 7.35 11.57
N ALA A 89 -15.27 7.23 11.64
CA ALA A 89 -14.38 8.40 11.61
C ALA A 89 -14.52 9.21 10.30
N LEU A 90 -14.57 8.54 9.15
CA LEU A 90 -14.78 9.19 7.85
C LEU A 90 -16.19 9.80 7.73
N ALA A 91 -17.22 9.12 8.25
CA ALA A 91 -18.57 9.67 8.32
C ALA A 91 -18.62 10.92 9.21
N SER A 92 -17.89 10.92 10.33
CA SER A 92 -17.77 12.10 11.19
C SER A 92 -17.14 13.30 10.46
N ILE A 93 -16.14 13.07 9.59
CA ILE A 93 -15.61 14.14 8.73
C ILE A 93 -16.72 14.70 7.85
N THR A 94 -17.54 13.86 7.24
CA THR A 94 -18.64 14.28 6.37
C THR A 94 -19.67 15.10 7.13
N VAL A 95 -20.04 14.67 8.33
CA VAL A 95 -20.97 15.37 9.20
C VAL A 95 -20.38 16.72 9.65
N CYS A 96 -19.15 16.74 10.16
CA CYS A 96 -18.47 17.96 10.55
C CYS A 96 -18.38 18.98 9.39
N ALA A 97 -18.06 18.51 8.20
CA ALA A 97 -18.01 19.35 7.01
C ALA A 97 -19.40 19.93 6.63
N ALA A 98 -20.45 19.11 6.72
CA ALA A 98 -21.82 19.53 6.41
C ALA A 98 -22.37 20.60 7.38
N TYR A 99 -21.96 20.53 8.64
CA TYR A 99 -22.38 21.51 9.67
C TYR A 99 -21.40 22.67 9.90
N GLY A 100 -20.35 22.77 9.08
CA GLY A 100 -19.36 23.84 9.19
C GLY A 100 -18.57 23.82 10.49
N ALA A 101 -18.30 22.63 11.05
CA ALA A 101 -17.49 22.48 12.26
C ALA A 101 -16.05 22.98 12.04
N SER A 102 -15.33 23.28 13.12
CA SER A 102 -13.95 23.75 13.01
C SER A 102 -13.07 22.72 12.31
N PHE A 103 -12.11 23.18 11.52
CA PHE A 103 -11.23 22.35 10.69
C PHE A 103 -10.42 21.32 11.50
N GLU A 104 -10.14 21.63 12.76
CA GLU A 104 -9.40 20.76 13.69
C GLU A 104 -10.09 19.41 13.91
N TRP A 105 -11.44 19.39 13.95
CA TRP A 105 -12.21 18.14 14.04
C TRP A 105 -12.03 17.26 12.81
N LEU A 106 -11.94 17.86 11.62
CA LEU A 106 -11.72 17.11 10.40
C LEU A 106 -10.34 16.43 10.42
N VAL A 107 -9.29 17.15 10.86
CA VAL A 107 -7.94 16.62 11.04
C VAL A 107 -7.92 15.50 12.08
N LEU A 108 -8.62 15.69 13.21
CA LEU A 108 -8.71 14.66 14.26
C LEU A 108 -9.36 13.38 13.76
N PHE A 109 -10.48 13.49 13.05
CA PHE A 109 -11.16 12.31 12.49
C PHE A 109 -10.40 11.68 11.33
N ALA A 110 -9.65 12.48 10.54
CA ALA A 110 -8.74 11.94 9.54
C ALA A 110 -7.62 11.11 10.20
N ALA A 111 -7.03 11.61 11.29
CA ALA A 111 -6.07 10.84 12.08
C ALA A 111 -6.69 9.55 12.65
N ALA A 112 -7.91 9.64 13.22
CA ALA A 112 -8.63 8.48 13.74
C ALA A 112 -8.89 7.43 12.63
N ALA A 113 -9.30 7.86 11.43
CA ALA A 113 -9.47 6.97 10.28
C ALA A 113 -8.16 6.32 9.85
N GLY A 114 -7.05 7.06 9.90
CA GLY A 114 -5.72 6.56 9.59
C GLY A 114 -5.22 5.50 10.56
N LEU A 115 -5.48 5.68 11.85
CA LEU A 115 -4.96 4.86 12.93
C LEU A 115 -5.13 3.35 12.69
N VAL A 116 -6.21 2.94 12.06
CA VAL A 116 -6.57 1.53 11.83
C VAL A 116 -6.05 0.95 10.50
N ASN A 117 -5.60 1.77 9.56
CA ASN A 117 -5.28 1.33 8.21
C ASN A 117 -4.20 0.25 8.15
N GLY A 118 -3.10 0.42 8.88
CA GLY A 118 -2.00 -0.54 8.89
C GLY A 118 -2.42 -1.90 9.41
N ALA A 119 -3.11 -1.93 10.55
CA ALA A 119 -3.63 -3.16 11.15
C ALA A 119 -4.71 -3.81 10.26
N ALA A 120 -5.63 -3.03 9.69
CA ALA A 120 -6.66 -3.54 8.77
C ALA A 120 -6.04 -4.24 7.56
N TYR A 121 -5.01 -3.64 6.94
CA TYR A 121 -4.26 -4.29 5.88
C TYR A 121 -3.61 -5.61 6.35
N GLY A 122 -3.01 -5.62 7.54
CA GLY A 122 -2.38 -6.79 8.13
C GLY A 122 -3.35 -7.96 8.30
N PHE A 123 -4.54 -7.70 8.86
CA PHE A 123 -5.57 -8.72 9.02
C PHE A 123 -6.15 -9.19 7.69
N LEU A 124 -6.43 -8.28 6.75
CA LEU A 124 -6.92 -8.63 5.43
C LEU A 124 -5.92 -9.53 4.68
N ARG A 125 -4.62 -9.18 4.72
CA ARG A 125 -3.57 -9.98 4.08
C ARG A 125 -3.45 -11.38 4.69
N THR A 126 -3.58 -11.48 6.01
CA THR A 126 -3.54 -12.76 6.72
C THR A 126 -4.71 -13.66 6.32
N LEU A 127 -5.90 -13.09 6.10
CA LEU A 127 -7.09 -13.82 5.66
C LEU A 127 -6.91 -14.50 4.30
N LEU A 128 -6.09 -13.96 3.40
CA LEU A 128 -5.85 -14.56 2.08
C LEU A 128 -5.35 -16.01 2.19
N ASN A 129 -4.52 -16.30 3.19
CA ASN A 129 -3.96 -17.64 3.40
C ASN A 129 -5.02 -18.69 3.75
N HIS A 130 -6.24 -18.29 4.13
CA HIS A 130 -7.36 -19.20 4.39
C HIS A 130 -8.15 -19.55 3.11
N PHE A 131 -8.04 -18.72 2.06
CA PHE A 131 -8.84 -18.86 0.85
C PHE A 131 -8.03 -19.37 -0.33
N VAL A 132 -6.69 -19.35 -0.23
CA VAL A 132 -5.79 -19.67 -1.34
C VAL A 132 -4.72 -20.65 -0.88
N LEU A 133 -4.52 -21.70 -1.67
CA LEU A 133 -3.40 -22.63 -1.45
C LEU A 133 -2.06 -21.89 -1.61
N ALA A 134 -1.05 -22.32 -0.85
CA ALA A 134 0.29 -21.70 -0.90
C ALA A 134 0.86 -21.63 -2.32
N SER A 135 0.62 -22.63 -3.15
CA SER A 135 1.04 -22.70 -4.56
C SER A 135 0.36 -21.65 -5.47
N ARG A 136 -0.77 -21.09 -5.05
CA ARG A 136 -1.52 -20.06 -5.80
C ARG A 136 -1.45 -18.66 -5.18
N LEU A 137 -0.76 -18.50 -4.05
CA LEU A 137 -0.57 -17.21 -3.39
C LEU A 137 0.09 -16.15 -4.30
N PRO A 138 1.15 -16.47 -5.10
CA PRO A 138 1.75 -15.48 -5.99
C PRO A 138 0.74 -14.90 -6.98
N ARG A 139 -0.12 -15.77 -7.55
CA ARG A 139 -1.20 -15.35 -8.46
C ARG A 139 -2.21 -14.46 -7.78
N ALA A 140 -2.67 -14.83 -6.60
CA ALA A 140 -3.66 -14.04 -5.86
C ALA A 140 -3.10 -12.67 -5.46
N LEU A 141 -1.85 -12.59 -5.04
CA LEU A 141 -1.19 -11.34 -4.70
C LEU A 141 -0.95 -10.46 -5.93
N GLY A 142 -0.60 -11.05 -7.07
CA GLY A 142 -0.47 -10.32 -8.32
C GLY A 142 -1.80 -9.70 -8.75
N ILE A 143 -2.92 -10.43 -8.67
CA ILE A 143 -4.26 -9.90 -8.94
C ILE A 143 -4.59 -8.77 -7.95
N ALA A 144 -4.33 -8.97 -6.66
CA ALA A 144 -4.58 -7.94 -5.64
C ALA A 144 -3.77 -6.66 -5.89
N SER A 145 -2.49 -6.81 -6.29
CA SER A 145 -1.65 -5.67 -6.66
C SER A 145 -2.21 -4.92 -7.87
N THR A 146 -2.60 -5.64 -8.92
CA THR A 146 -3.24 -5.03 -10.10
C THR A 146 -4.52 -4.26 -9.73
N LEU A 147 -5.39 -4.87 -8.91
CA LEU A 147 -6.61 -4.19 -8.44
C LEU A 147 -6.29 -2.96 -7.60
N ASN A 148 -5.25 -3.01 -6.79
CA ASN A 148 -4.79 -1.87 -6.00
C ASN A 148 -4.34 -0.72 -6.91
N GLU A 149 -3.52 -0.99 -7.94
CA GLU A 149 -3.09 0.03 -8.91
C GLU A 149 -4.29 0.65 -9.63
N VAL A 150 -5.23 -0.18 -10.09
CA VAL A 150 -6.48 0.31 -10.72
C VAL A 150 -7.26 1.21 -9.75
N THR A 151 -7.32 0.85 -8.46
CA THR A 151 -7.98 1.67 -7.44
C THR A 151 -7.26 3.01 -7.25
N PHE A 152 -5.92 3.03 -7.22
CA PHE A 152 -5.16 4.27 -7.07
C PHE A 152 -5.29 5.21 -8.28
N VAL A 153 -5.62 4.69 -9.46
CA VAL A 153 -5.93 5.51 -10.65
C VAL A 153 -7.39 5.97 -10.65
N LEU A 154 -8.33 5.05 -10.44
CA LEU A 154 -9.76 5.36 -10.60
C LEU A 154 -10.36 6.13 -9.44
N ALA A 155 -9.92 5.87 -8.19
CA ALA A 155 -10.52 6.49 -7.02
C ALA A 155 -10.30 8.02 -6.96
N PRO A 156 -9.10 8.57 -7.24
CA PRO A 156 -8.91 10.02 -7.33
C PRO A 156 -9.73 10.66 -8.47
N VAL A 157 -9.81 9.99 -9.63
CA VAL A 157 -10.59 10.47 -10.78
C VAL A 157 -12.07 10.54 -10.42
N ALA A 158 -12.61 9.48 -9.84
CA ALA A 158 -13.99 9.45 -9.37
C ALA A 158 -14.26 10.50 -8.28
N ALA A 159 -13.35 10.63 -7.30
CA ALA A 159 -13.46 11.65 -6.26
C ALA A 159 -13.44 13.06 -6.83
N SER A 160 -12.58 13.34 -7.81
CA SER A 160 -12.54 14.63 -8.51
C SER A 160 -13.85 14.91 -9.24
N GLY A 161 -14.35 13.95 -10.03
CA GLY A 161 -15.61 14.09 -10.75
C GLY A 161 -16.81 14.30 -9.80
N LEU A 162 -16.87 13.58 -8.68
CA LEU A 162 -17.93 13.78 -7.69
C LEU A 162 -17.79 15.13 -6.95
N ALA A 163 -16.57 15.57 -6.70
CA ALA A 163 -16.31 16.83 -6.01
C ALA A 163 -16.71 18.06 -6.84
N THR A 164 -16.77 17.98 -8.18
CA THR A 164 -17.30 19.06 -9.04
C THR A 164 -18.80 19.26 -8.82
N VAL A 165 -19.52 18.21 -8.43
CA VAL A 165 -20.95 18.30 -8.08
C VAL A 165 -21.12 18.72 -6.63
N SER A 166 -20.44 18.04 -5.71
CA SER A 166 -20.39 18.38 -4.28
C SER A 166 -19.18 17.72 -3.60
N PRO A 167 -18.36 18.46 -2.88
CA PRO A 167 -17.28 17.89 -2.07
C PRO A 167 -17.76 16.82 -1.08
N LEU A 168 -18.98 16.96 -0.53
CA LEU A 168 -19.59 15.99 0.36
C LEU A 168 -19.89 14.67 -0.34
N LEU A 169 -20.28 14.69 -1.62
CA LEU A 169 -20.50 13.45 -2.39
C LEU A 169 -19.20 12.66 -2.58
N ALA A 170 -18.08 13.31 -2.80
CA ALA A 170 -16.78 12.65 -2.88
C ALA A 170 -16.42 11.97 -1.55
N LEU A 171 -16.64 12.65 -0.42
CA LEU A 171 -16.44 12.07 0.91
C LEU A 171 -17.38 10.89 1.19
N LEU A 172 -18.65 11.02 0.86
CA LEU A 172 -19.64 9.94 1.05
C LEU A 172 -19.28 8.72 0.22
N ALA A 173 -18.93 8.89 -1.05
CA ALA A 173 -18.50 7.81 -1.93
C ALA A 173 -17.24 7.12 -1.40
N MET A 174 -16.24 7.89 -0.99
CA MET A 174 -15.01 7.37 -0.39
C MET A 174 -15.33 6.58 0.90
N THR A 175 -16.21 7.10 1.76
CA THR A 175 -16.60 6.47 3.03
C THR A 175 -17.36 5.18 2.81
N THR A 176 -18.35 5.19 1.93
CA THR A 176 -19.19 4.00 1.63
C THR A 176 -18.38 2.89 0.98
N LEU A 177 -17.57 3.22 -0.04
CA LEU A 177 -16.68 2.23 -0.67
C LEU A 177 -15.62 1.71 0.32
N GLY A 178 -15.05 2.59 1.13
CA GLY A 178 -14.09 2.21 2.17
C GLY A 178 -14.69 1.37 3.30
N ALA A 179 -16.01 1.43 3.52
CA ALA A 179 -16.73 0.64 4.51
C ALA A 179 -17.13 -0.76 4.00
N LEU A 180 -17.19 -0.97 2.67
CA LEU A 180 -17.61 -2.24 2.06
C LEU A 180 -16.92 -3.48 2.65
N PRO A 181 -15.62 -3.49 2.95
CA PRO A 181 -14.97 -4.67 3.51
C PRO A 181 -15.56 -5.11 4.85
N ALA A 182 -16.17 -4.23 5.64
CA ALA A 182 -16.84 -4.62 6.89
C ALA A 182 -17.99 -5.62 6.66
N ILE A 183 -18.65 -5.54 5.51
CA ILE A 183 -19.76 -6.38 5.13
C ILE A 183 -19.32 -7.54 4.23
N VAL A 184 -18.47 -7.24 3.26
CA VAL A 184 -18.09 -8.15 2.18
C VAL A 184 -17.07 -9.20 2.63
N VAL A 185 -16.18 -8.90 3.57
CA VAL A 185 -15.14 -9.86 4.04
C VAL A 185 -15.79 -11.18 4.45
N PRO A 186 -15.31 -12.34 3.93
CA PRO A 186 -15.84 -13.65 4.31
C PRO A 186 -15.64 -13.92 5.80
N TRP A 187 -16.60 -14.64 6.40
CA TRP A 187 -16.43 -15.17 7.75
C TRP A 187 -15.41 -16.31 7.70
N THR A 188 -14.47 -16.27 8.63
CA THR A 188 -13.58 -17.39 8.90
C THR A 188 -13.87 -17.88 10.31
N ALA A 189 -14.00 -19.20 10.48
CA ALA A 189 -14.04 -19.79 11.82
C ALA A 189 -12.76 -19.38 12.56
N ALA A 190 -12.86 -19.15 13.86
CA ALA A 190 -11.69 -18.99 14.69
C ALA A 190 -10.78 -20.19 14.46
N VAL A 191 -9.56 -19.97 14.03
CA VAL A 191 -8.56 -21.06 14.03
C VAL A 191 -8.41 -21.45 15.48
N ALA A 192 -8.86 -22.69 15.80
CA ALA A 192 -8.64 -23.24 17.13
C ALA A 192 -7.15 -23.11 17.45
N ARG A 193 -6.83 -22.41 18.54
CA ARG A 193 -5.47 -22.38 19.03
C ARG A 193 -5.05 -23.83 19.23
N VAL A 194 -4.06 -24.29 18.51
CA VAL A 194 -3.41 -25.55 18.86
C VAL A 194 -2.64 -25.24 20.15
N GLU A 195 -3.32 -25.51 21.27
CA GLU A 195 -2.71 -25.46 22.59
C GLU A 195 -1.58 -26.49 22.61
N GLY A 196 -0.35 -26.04 22.79
CA GLY A 196 0.79 -26.93 22.97
C GLY A 196 1.97 -26.74 22.04
N LEU A 197 1.90 -25.90 21.00
CA LEU A 197 3.12 -25.52 20.30
C LEU A 197 3.87 -24.49 21.15
N PRO A 198 5.18 -24.73 21.46
CA PRO A 198 5.98 -23.75 22.17
C PRO A 198 5.90 -22.44 21.39
N THR A 199 5.48 -21.38 22.08
CA THR A 199 5.61 -20.02 21.53
C THR A 199 7.09 -19.81 21.27
N LEU A 200 7.50 -19.98 20.01
CA LEU A 200 8.84 -19.62 19.58
C LEU A 200 9.00 -18.13 19.88
N HIS A 201 9.69 -17.83 20.98
CA HIS A 201 10.05 -16.47 21.41
C HIS A 201 11.13 -15.90 20.47
N GLY A 202 10.98 -16.13 19.16
CA GLY A 202 11.83 -15.52 18.15
C GLY A 202 11.57 -14.02 18.09
N LYS A 203 12.65 -13.23 18.03
CA LYS A 203 12.56 -11.81 17.78
C LYS A 203 11.79 -11.59 16.48
N LEU A 204 10.64 -10.89 16.53
CA LEU A 204 9.83 -10.58 15.34
C LEU A 204 10.63 -9.80 14.29
N LEU A 205 11.54 -8.97 14.76
CA LEU A 205 12.42 -8.14 13.95
C LEU A 205 13.79 -8.84 13.80
N SER A 206 13.83 -9.89 12.99
CA SER A 206 15.12 -10.44 12.55
C SER A 206 15.79 -9.48 11.53
N PRO A 207 17.11 -9.53 11.35
CA PRO A 207 17.78 -8.72 10.33
C PRO A 207 17.20 -8.92 8.93
N GLU A 208 16.71 -10.13 8.63
CA GLU A 208 16.06 -10.46 7.37
C GLU A 208 14.73 -9.71 7.20
N VAL A 209 13.90 -9.69 8.25
CA VAL A 209 12.62 -8.95 8.25
C VAL A 209 12.87 -7.45 8.10
N LEU A 210 13.86 -6.91 8.82
CA LEU A 210 14.23 -5.50 8.73
C LEU A 210 14.72 -5.13 7.32
N LEU A 211 15.46 -6.02 6.66
CA LEU A 211 15.92 -5.80 5.30
C LEU A 211 14.73 -5.71 4.31
N TRP A 212 13.72 -6.58 4.44
CA TRP A 212 12.53 -6.51 3.58
C TRP A 212 11.67 -5.27 3.87
N PHE A 213 11.61 -4.82 5.12
CA PHE A 213 10.97 -3.54 5.45
C PHE A 213 11.72 -2.35 4.86
N ALA A 214 13.05 -2.36 4.90
CA ALA A 214 13.87 -1.34 4.25
C ALA A 214 13.66 -1.31 2.72
N CYS A 215 13.59 -2.49 2.08
CA CYS A 215 13.26 -2.59 0.65
C CYS A 215 11.86 -2.05 0.35
N ALA A 216 10.88 -2.37 1.19
CA ALA A 216 9.51 -1.87 1.02
C ALA A 216 9.43 -0.35 1.20
N ALA A 217 10.15 0.21 2.17
CA ALA A 217 10.25 1.65 2.38
C ALA A 217 10.95 2.35 1.20
N ALA A 218 12.06 1.80 0.72
CA ALA A 218 12.77 2.35 -0.44
C ALA A 218 11.91 2.30 -1.71
N SER A 219 11.18 1.19 -1.93
CA SER A 219 10.23 1.06 -3.05
C SER A 219 9.10 2.10 -2.95
N GLY A 220 8.52 2.27 -1.75
CA GLY A 220 7.51 3.30 -1.49
C GLY A 220 8.03 4.72 -1.73
N ALA A 221 9.26 5.02 -1.30
CA ALA A 221 9.90 6.31 -1.55
C ALA A 221 10.14 6.55 -3.05
N THR A 222 10.58 5.52 -3.78
CA THR A 222 10.84 5.61 -5.22
C THR A 222 9.57 5.92 -6.01
N VAL A 223 8.47 5.22 -5.74
CA VAL A 223 7.19 5.48 -6.39
C VAL A 223 6.66 6.86 -6.03
N ALA A 224 6.65 7.21 -4.74
CA ALA A 224 6.15 8.49 -4.26
C ALA A 224 6.95 9.68 -4.82
N SER A 225 8.27 9.52 -5.02
CA SER A 225 9.09 10.58 -5.62
C SER A 225 8.69 10.91 -7.05
N ILE A 226 8.22 9.94 -7.81
CA ILE A 226 7.70 10.14 -9.17
C ILE A 226 6.27 10.70 -9.12
N GLU A 227 5.36 10.08 -8.34
CA GLU A 227 3.95 10.47 -8.30
C GLU A 227 3.76 11.88 -7.74
N ILE A 228 4.40 12.20 -6.61
CA ILE A 228 4.32 13.51 -5.98
C ILE A 228 5.17 14.53 -6.73
N GLY A 229 6.34 14.11 -7.24
CA GLY A 229 7.25 14.94 -8.02
C GLY A 229 6.83 15.18 -9.47
N ALA A 230 5.78 14.53 -9.95
CA ALA A 230 5.39 14.54 -11.38
C ALA A 230 5.18 15.94 -11.96
N VAL A 231 4.52 16.82 -11.21
CA VAL A 231 4.31 18.23 -11.62
C VAL A 231 5.66 18.99 -11.67
N ALA A 232 6.49 18.80 -10.65
CA ALA A 232 7.82 19.42 -10.61
C ALA A 232 8.72 18.90 -11.74
N LEU A 233 8.62 17.62 -12.11
CA LEU A 233 9.29 17.04 -13.27
C LEU A 233 8.82 17.69 -14.58
N ALA A 234 7.50 17.86 -14.79
CA ALA A 234 6.97 18.51 -15.97
C ALA A 234 7.48 19.94 -16.10
N LEU A 235 7.42 20.72 -15.02
CA LEU A 235 7.91 22.10 -14.98
C LEU A 235 9.41 22.19 -15.21
N ASN A 236 10.20 21.24 -14.68
CA ASN A 236 11.65 21.21 -14.86
C ASN A 236 12.07 20.98 -16.33
N PHE A 237 11.25 20.27 -17.11
CA PHE A 237 11.43 20.13 -18.55
C PHE A 237 10.81 21.28 -19.38
N GLY A 238 10.28 22.32 -18.74
CA GLY A 238 9.65 23.46 -19.42
C GLY A 238 8.23 23.17 -19.97
N TYR A 239 7.58 22.10 -19.47
CA TYR A 239 6.23 21.74 -19.88
C TYR A 239 5.16 22.26 -18.92
N GLU A 240 3.91 22.28 -19.36
CA GLU A 240 2.77 22.62 -18.53
C GLU A 240 2.53 21.58 -17.41
N PRO A 241 2.02 21.98 -16.23
CA PRO A 241 1.70 21.07 -15.13
C PRO A 241 0.80 19.89 -15.53
N ALA A 242 -0.08 20.08 -16.51
CA ALA A 242 -0.96 19.03 -17.03
C ALA A 242 -0.19 17.83 -17.62
N LEU A 243 1.05 18.04 -18.11
CA LEU A 243 1.91 16.98 -18.64
C LEU A 243 2.57 16.12 -17.56
N ALA A 244 2.29 16.35 -16.27
CA ALA A 244 2.65 15.43 -15.18
C ALA A 244 2.15 14.00 -15.42
N ILE A 245 1.01 13.85 -16.12
CA ILE A 245 0.45 12.55 -16.52
C ILE A 245 1.41 11.70 -17.36
N THR A 246 2.34 12.34 -18.06
CA THR A 246 3.37 11.65 -18.89
C THR A 246 4.32 10.79 -18.04
N PHE A 247 4.46 11.07 -16.77
CA PHE A 247 5.30 10.28 -15.84
C PHE A 247 4.47 9.28 -15.05
N THR A 248 3.29 9.68 -14.61
CA THR A 248 2.44 8.84 -13.73
C THR A 248 1.68 7.76 -14.51
N VAL A 249 1.18 8.05 -15.70
CA VAL A 249 0.44 7.07 -16.51
C VAL A 249 1.32 5.89 -16.94
N PRO A 250 2.54 6.09 -17.51
CA PRO A 250 3.42 4.97 -17.82
C PRO A 250 3.81 4.14 -16.60
N LEU A 251 4.05 4.78 -15.44
CA LEU A 251 4.32 4.08 -14.18
C LEU A 251 3.15 3.16 -13.81
N CYS A 252 1.92 3.67 -13.81
CA CYS A 252 0.73 2.91 -13.46
C CYS A 252 0.47 1.76 -14.45
N LEU A 253 0.56 2.02 -15.77
CA LEU A 253 0.37 0.98 -16.79
C LEU A 253 1.42 -0.13 -16.69
N ALA A 254 2.68 0.24 -16.44
CA ALA A 254 3.75 -0.72 -16.24
C ALA A 254 3.55 -1.54 -14.96
N SER A 255 3.03 -0.92 -13.87
CA SER A 255 2.72 -1.62 -12.63
C SER A 255 1.57 -2.62 -12.81
N VAL A 256 0.51 -2.24 -13.54
CA VAL A 256 -0.58 -3.14 -13.93
C VAL A 256 -0.02 -4.32 -14.76
N ALA A 257 0.84 -4.05 -15.75
CA ALA A 257 1.47 -5.09 -16.56
C ALA A 257 2.33 -6.04 -15.71
N GLY A 258 3.11 -5.52 -14.75
CA GLY A 258 3.87 -6.30 -13.77
C GLY A 258 2.97 -7.18 -12.88
N GLY A 259 1.83 -6.64 -12.44
CA GLY A 259 0.83 -7.39 -11.67
C GLY A 259 0.19 -8.54 -12.47
N ILE A 260 -0.17 -8.29 -13.72
CA ILE A 260 -0.66 -9.33 -14.62
C ILE A 260 0.41 -10.40 -14.85
N TRP A 261 1.64 -9.99 -15.13
CA TRP A 261 2.75 -10.90 -15.35
C TRP A 261 2.98 -11.85 -14.17
N ILE A 262 3.03 -11.35 -12.93
CA ILE A 262 3.21 -12.22 -11.77
C ILE A 262 1.99 -13.12 -11.52
N SER A 263 0.78 -12.65 -11.84
CA SER A 263 -0.45 -13.42 -11.73
C SER A 263 -0.45 -14.62 -12.69
N VAL A 264 0.02 -14.42 -13.92
CA VAL A 264 0.11 -15.48 -14.95
C VAL A 264 1.23 -16.44 -14.60
N ARG A 265 2.41 -15.93 -14.24
CA ARG A 265 3.58 -16.75 -13.91
C ARG A 265 3.37 -17.63 -12.69
N ASN A 266 2.61 -17.15 -11.70
CA ASN A 266 2.23 -17.86 -10.48
C ASN A 266 3.39 -18.59 -9.78
N ARG A 267 4.54 -17.96 -9.68
CA ARG A 267 5.74 -18.51 -9.03
C ARG A 267 6.39 -17.47 -8.14
N MET A 268 6.91 -17.91 -7.00
CA MET A 268 7.76 -17.07 -6.17
C MET A 268 9.05 -16.78 -6.93
N ALA A 269 9.50 -15.53 -6.90
CA ALA A 269 10.74 -15.12 -7.54
C ALA A 269 11.93 -15.77 -6.82
N SER A 270 12.95 -16.15 -7.59
CA SER A 270 14.23 -16.54 -7.02
C SER A 270 14.96 -15.30 -6.46
N ARG A 271 15.91 -15.50 -5.57
CA ARG A 271 16.73 -14.40 -5.03
C ARG A 271 17.37 -13.56 -6.14
N THR A 272 17.94 -14.22 -7.15
CA THR A 272 18.54 -13.53 -8.30
C THR A 272 17.51 -12.66 -9.03
N ALA A 273 16.29 -13.17 -9.24
CA ALA A 273 15.23 -12.40 -9.87
C ALA A 273 14.84 -11.17 -9.01
N VAL A 274 14.82 -11.30 -7.69
CA VAL A 274 14.54 -10.16 -6.79
C VAL A 274 15.64 -9.11 -6.86
N VAL A 275 16.91 -9.52 -6.83
CA VAL A 275 18.05 -8.59 -6.97
C VAL A 275 17.99 -7.86 -8.32
N VAL A 276 17.66 -8.57 -9.41
CA VAL A 276 17.48 -7.95 -10.75
C VAL A 276 16.32 -6.96 -10.74
N GLN A 277 15.19 -7.29 -10.09
CA GLN A 277 14.04 -6.38 -9.98
C GLN A 277 14.37 -5.14 -9.14
N LEU A 278 15.06 -5.30 -8.00
CA LEU A 278 15.54 -4.18 -7.19
C LEU A 278 16.53 -3.31 -7.97
N ALA A 279 17.45 -3.93 -8.71
CA ALA A 279 18.39 -3.22 -9.56
C ALA A 279 17.68 -2.46 -10.71
N ALA A 280 16.65 -3.06 -11.32
CA ALA A 280 15.84 -2.40 -12.32
C ALA A 280 15.10 -1.18 -11.73
N MET A 281 14.59 -1.29 -10.49
CA MET A 281 13.95 -0.17 -9.78
C MET A 281 14.96 0.93 -9.45
N ALA A 282 16.17 0.57 -8.99
CA ALA A 282 17.25 1.52 -8.73
C ALA A 282 17.72 2.22 -10.02
N LEU A 283 17.84 1.47 -11.12
CA LEU A 283 18.17 2.04 -12.43
C LEU A 283 17.08 3.00 -12.91
N GLY A 284 15.81 2.62 -12.80
CA GLY A 284 14.68 3.48 -13.14
C GLY A 284 14.67 4.77 -12.33
N SER A 285 14.96 4.69 -11.02
CA SER A 285 15.12 5.85 -10.14
C SER A 285 16.31 6.71 -10.55
N ALA A 286 17.44 6.10 -10.92
CA ALA A 286 18.63 6.81 -11.39
C ALA A 286 18.38 7.56 -12.71
N LEU A 287 17.67 6.93 -13.66
CA LEU A 287 17.28 7.57 -14.91
C LEU A 287 16.41 8.81 -14.68
N ALA A 288 15.49 8.73 -13.71
CA ALA A 288 14.67 9.87 -13.30
C ALA A 288 15.51 10.95 -12.59
N ALA A 289 16.49 10.55 -11.77
CA ALA A 289 17.36 11.47 -11.02
C ALA A 289 18.34 12.24 -11.91
N VAL A 290 18.87 11.61 -12.96
CA VAL A 290 19.73 12.28 -13.96
C VAL A 290 18.98 13.40 -14.66
N ASN A 291 17.67 13.24 -14.86
CA ASN A 291 16.75 14.27 -15.34
C ASN A 291 17.23 14.98 -16.61
N HIS A 292 17.90 14.23 -17.50
CA HIS A 292 18.52 14.77 -18.73
C HIS A 292 17.49 14.98 -19.85
N SER A 293 16.52 14.08 -19.99
CA SER A 293 15.46 14.17 -20.98
C SER A 293 14.16 13.54 -20.49
N MET A 294 13.04 14.05 -20.98
CA MET A 294 11.70 13.51 -20.69
C MET A 294 11.61 12.02 -21.03
N VAL A 295 12.13 11.61 -22.19
CA VAL A 295 12.09 10.20 -22.63
C VAL A 295 12.84 9.29 -21.62
N MET A 296 14.02 9.73 -21.18
CA MET A 296 14.83 8.99 -20.21
C MET A 296 14.10 8.83 -18.87
N THR A 297 13.45 9.88 -18.41
CA THR A 297 12.65 9.88 -17.20
C THR A 297 11.43 8.95 -17.34
N VAL A 298 10.71 8.98 -18.49
CA VAL A 298 9.59 8.07 -18.77
C VAL A 298 10.07 6.60 -18.82
N VAL A 299 11.20 6.31 -19.45
CA VAL A 299 11.78 4.96 -19.40
C VAL A 299 12.06 4.53 -17.95
N GLY A 300 12.59 5.46 -17.14
CA GLY A 300 12.78 5.24 -15.70
C GLY A 300 11.48 4.89 -14.98
N THR A 301 10.40 5.64 -15.23
CA THR A 301 9.09 5.36 -14.60
C THR A 301 8.51 4.01 -15.02
N VAL A 302 8.68 3.60 -16.28
CA VAL A 302 8.27 2.27 -16.77
C VAL A 302 9.06 1.16 -16.05
N LEU A 303 10.39 1.32 -15.90
CA LEU A 303 11.21 0.35 -15.18
C LEU A 303 10.79 0.21 -13.72
N ILE A 304 10.49 1.33 -13.05
CA ILE A 304 9.97 1.32 -11.67
C ILE A 304 8.62 0.59 -11.63
N GLY A 305 7.68 0.95 -12.51
CA GLY A 305 6.34 0.39 -12.52
C GLY A 305 6.33 -1.12 -12.73
N VAL A 306 7.04 -1.63 -13.75
CA VAL A 306 6.97 -3.05 -14.12
C VAL A 306 7.44 -4.00 -13.01
N VAL A 307 8.33 -3.56 -12.12
CA VAL A 307 8.84 -4.36 -11.00
C VAL A 307 8.11 -4.14 -9.69
N LEU A 308 7.24 -3.13 -9.59
CA LEU A 308 6.56 -2.75 -8.35
C LEU A 308 5.67 -3.88 -7.81
N ALA A 309 4.76 -4.41 -8.63
CA ALA A 309 3.86 -5.49 -8.24
C ALA A 309 4.60 -6.82 -7.96
N PRO A 310 5.56 -7.27 -8.78
CA PRO A 310 6.42 -8.41 -8.47
C PRO A 310 7.18 -8.29 -7.15
N LEU A 311 7.80 -7.14 -6.86
CA LEU A 311 8.51 -6.90 -5.61
C LEU A 311 7.56 -6.90 -4.41
N GLY A 312 6.41 -6.21 -4.49
CA GLY A 312 5.40 -6.20 -3.43
C GLY A 312 4.87 -7.61 -3.12
N THR A 313 4.65 -8.42 -4.16
CA THR A 313 4.28 -9.83 -4.02
C THR A 313 5.38 -10.61 -3.31
N TYR A 314 6.63 -10.43 -3.70
CA TYR A 314 7.76 -11.11 -3.06
C TYR A 314 7.91 -10.72 -1.59
N PHE A 315 7.87 -9.43 -1.25
CA PHE A 315 7.96 -8.98 0.15
C PHE A 315 6.86 -9.60 1.00
N SER A 316 5.63 -9.66 0.47
CA SER A 316 4.51 -10.28 1.16
C SER A 316 4.70 -11.78 1.38
N LEU A 317 5.21 -12.53 0.38
CA LEU A 317 5.48 -13.96 0.50
C LEU A 317 6.68 -14.25 1.41
N ALA A 318 7.75 -13.47 1.31
CA ALA A 318 8.93 -13.63 2.16
C ALA A 318 8.57 -13.42 3.64
N LEU A 319 7.81 -12.38 3.96
CA LEU A 319 7.33 -12.13 5.32
C LEU A 319 6.35 -13.19 5.80
N ASP A 320 5.51 -13.75 4.93
CA ASP A 320 4.58 -14.83 5.26
C ASP A 320 5.31 -16.10 5.71
N THR A 321 6.45 -16.40 5.08
CA THR A 321 7.30 -17.56 5.43
C THR A 321 8.13 -17.34 6.68
N LEU A 322 8.51 -16.09 6.98
CA LEU A 322 9.30 -15.72 8.17
C LEU A 322 8.44 -15.53 9.41
N ALA A 323 7.13 -15.29 9.25
CA ALA A 323 6.22 -14.96 10.32
C ALA A 323 5.58 -16.18 10.96
N PRO A 324 5.60 -16.33 12.30
CA PRO A 324 4.69 -17.21 12.99
C PRO A 324 3.23 -16.82 12.65
N PRO A 325 2.32 -17.81 12.47
CA PRO A 325 0.93 -17.53 12.06
C PRO A 325 0.22 -16.47 12.91
N GLU A 326 0.45 -16.48 14.23
CA GLU A 326 -0.17 -15.56 15.19
C GLU A 326 0.33 -14.12 15.06
N ARG A 327 1.51 -13.92 14.44
CA ARG A 327 2.16 -12.61 14.29
C ARG A 327 2.11 -12.06 12.86
N ARG A 328 1.52 -12.79 11.92
CA ARG A 328 1.37 -12.35 10.52
C ARG A 328 0.67 -11.00 10.38
N PRO A 329 -0.46 -10.73 11.09
CA PRO A 329 -1.09 -9.41 11.00
C PRO A 329 -0.16 -8.26 11.41
N GLU A 330 0.67 -8.47 12.45
CA GLU A 330 1.65 -7.48 12.93
C GLU A 330 2.72 -7.21 11.86
N LEU A 331 3.27 -8.26 11.23
CA LEU A 331 4.29 -8.13 10.19
C LEU A 331 3.75 -7.47 8.92
N PHE A 332 2.55 -7.81 8.49
CA PHE A 332 1.94 -7.15 7.33
C PHE A 332 1.51 -5.70 7.62
N ALA A 333 1.11 -5.40 8.86
CA ALA A 333 0.88 -4.02 9.29
C ALA A 333 2.19 -3.21 9.22
N LEU A 334 3.31 -3.79 9.71
CA LEU A 334 4.64 -3.18 9.63
C LEU A 334 5.11 -3.01 8.19
N LEU A 335 4.86 -3.98 7.31
CA LEU A 335 5.16 -3.87 5.87
C LEU A 335 4.47 -2.63 5.26
N ARG A 336 3.17 -2.48 5.53
CA ARG A 336 2.40 -1.33 5.05
C ARG A 336 2.90 -0.01 5.64
N THR A 337 3.26 -0.03 6.92
CA THR A 337 3.85 1.12 7.61
C THR A 337 5.21 1.50 7.04
N SER A 338 6.05 0.52 6.70
CA SER A 338 7.35 0.77 6.07
C SER A 338 7.19 1.43 4.70
N GLN A 339 6.24 0.97 3.88
CA GLN A 339 5.91 1.63 2.61
C GLN A 339 5.45 3.07 2.83
N ALA A 340 4.53 3.30 3.78
CA ALA A 340 4.07 4.65 4.14
C ALA A 340 5.20 5.54 4.66
N GLY A 341 6.13 4.99 5.44
CA GLY A 341 7.35 5.69 5.88
C GLY A 341 8.21 6.14 4.71
N GLY A 342 8.34 5.31 3.67
CA GLY A 342 9.01 5.67 2.43
C GLY A 342 8.33 6.82 1.70
N VAL A 343 7.00 6.81 1.62
CA VAL A 343 6.20 7.91 1.03
C VAL A 343 6.43 9.21 1.81
N VAL A 344 6.38 9.17 3.14
CA VAL A 344 6.64 10.34 4.00
C VAL A 344 8.07 10.86 3.79
N PHE A 345 9.05 9.97 3.71
CA PHE A 345 10.45 10.35 3.44
C PHE A 345 10.59 11.07 2.09
N ALA A 346 10.04 10.51 1.00
CA ALA A 346 10.07 11.16 -0.31
C ALA A 346 9.34 12.52 -0.31
N SER A 347 8.18 12.60 0.34
CA SER A 347 7.40 13.83 0.47
C SER A 347 8.19 14.92 1.21
N ALA A 348 8.85 14.54 2.30
CA ALA A 348 9.70 15.44 3.07
C ALA A 348 10.86 15.96 2.23
N LEU A 349 11.56 15.08 1.50
CA LEU A 349 12.65 15.49 0.59
C LEU A 349 12.14 16.48 -0.46
N LEU A 350 11.04 16.18 -1.14
CA LEU A 350 10.46 17.06 -2.16
C LEU A 350 9.98 18.40 -1.61
N THR A 351 9.72 18.48 -0.30
CA THR A 351 9.30 19.73 0.37
C THR A 351 10.52 20.60 0.78
N PHE A 352 11.59 19.97 1.30
CA PHE A 352 12.68 20.70 1.94
C PHE A 352 13.93 20.84 1.08
N VAL A 353 14.07 20.06 -0.01
CA VAL A 353 15.23 20.15 -0.91
C VAL A 353 14.77 20.26 -2.37
N SER A 354 15.72 20.57 -3.28
CA SER A 354 15.42 20.64 -4.71
C SER A 354 14.96 19.28 -5.26
N LEU A 355 14.14 19.28 -6.32
CA LEU A 355 13.67 18.08 -7.01
C LEU A 355 14.83 17.12 -7.33
N SER A 356 15.90 17.64 -7.94
CA SER A 356 17.08 16.84 -8.33
C SER A 356 17.75 16.20 -7.12
N SER A 357 17.93 16.96 -6.02
CA SER A 357 18.48 16.40 -4.77
C SER A 357 17.58 15.35 -4.16
N ALA A 358 16.25 15.56 -4.15
CA ALA A 358 15.30 14.59 -3.64
C ALA A 358 15.38 13.26 -4.41
N LEU A 359 15.39 13.31 -5.74
CA LEU A 359 15.52 12.13 -6.59
C LEU A 359 16.86 11.41 -6.38
N VAL A 360 17.96 12.14 -6.19
CA VAL A 360 19.28 11.55 -5.89
C VAL A 360 19.26 10.82 -4.54
N TRP A 361 18.69 11.41 -3.49
CA TRP A 361 18.60 10.75 -2.17
C TRP A 361 17.74 9.49 -2.21
N VAL A 362 16.61 9.54 -2.91
CA VAL A 362 15.73 8.35 -3.09
C VAL A 362 16.45 7.26 -3.87
N THR A 363 17.19 7.63 -4.93
CA THR A 363 18.01 6.70 -5.72
C THR A 363 19.13 6.08 -4.87
N ALA A 364 19.81 6.89 -4.05
CA ALA A 364 20.84 6.41 -3.14
C ALA A 364 20.27 5.39 -2.13
N LEU A 365 19.11 5.68 -1.54
CA LEU A 365 18.41 4.76 -0.65
C LEU A 365 18.08 3.45 -1.37
N MET A 366 17.49 3.52 -2.56
CA MET A 366 17.11 2.33 -3.35
C MET A 366 18.34 1.50 -3.73
N THR A 367 19.42 2.14 -4.13
CA THR A 367 20.70 1.48 -4.44
C THR A 367 21.32 0.83 -3.21
N ALA A 368 21.30 1.50 -2.06
CA ALA A 368 21.84 0.97 -0.81
C ALA A 368 21.10 -0.32 -0.37
N VAL A 369 19.76 -0.34 -0.42
CA VAL A 369 19.00 -1.56 -0.07
C VAL A 369 19.18 -2.66 -1.11
N THR A 370 19.32 -2.31 -2.39
CA THR A 370 19.63 -3.29 -3.46
C THR A 370 20.96 -3.98 -3.20
N LEU A 371 22.01 -3.21 -2.89
CA LEU A 371 23.33 -3.74 -2.54
C LEU A 371 23.26 -4.58 -1.26
N ALA A 372 22.54 -4.13 -0.23
CA ALA A 372 22.35 -4.89 1.00
C ALA A 372 21.74 -6.27 0.73
N VAL A 373 20.73 -6.36 -0.14
CA VAL A 373 20.12 -7.65 -0.53
C VAL A 373 21.09 -8.48 -1.36
N ALA A 374 21.83 -7.87 -2.28
CA ALA A 374 22.80 -8.58 -3.12
C ALA A 374 23.93 -9.20 -2.31
N LEU A 375 24.45 -8.48 -1.30
CA LEU A 375 25.56 -8.89 -0.45
C LEU A 375 25.13 -9.76 0.75
N ALA A 376 23.84 -9.79 1.11
CA ALA A 376 23.36 -10.58 2.23
C ALA A 376 23.68 -12.07 2.02
N PRO A 377 24.15 -12.81 3.06
CA PRO A 377 24.52 -14.21 2.94
C PRO A 377 23.34 -15.10 2.50
N THR A 378 23.63 -16.16 1.75
CA THR A 378 22.66 -17.07 1.08
C THR A 378 21.73 -17.86 2.01
N ARG A 379 21.75 -17.62 3.32
CA ARG A 379 20.80 -18.25 4.29
C ARG A 379 19.34 -17.90 4.02
N LEU A 380 19.06 -16.96 3.08
CA LEU A 380 17.75 -16.57 2.58
C LEU A 380 17.17 -17.53 1.49
N ASN A 381 17.74 -18.72 1.30
CA ASN A 381 17.21 -19.68 0.32
C ASN A 381 15.93 -20.35 0.86
N PHE A 382 14.78 -19.79 0.52
CA PHE A 382 13.45 -20.34 0.80
C PHE A 382 13.12 -21.64 0.05
N GLN A 383 13.96 -22.05 -0.92
CA GLN A 383 13.72 -23.22 -1.77
C GLN A 383 13.85 -24.58 -1.04
N ASN A 384 14.45 -24.62 0.14
CA ASN A 384 14.70 -25.88 0.87
C ASN A 384 13.71 -26.14 2.04
N ARG A 385 12.62 -25.38 2.15
CA ARG A 385 11.62 -25.55 3.22
C ARG A 385 10.19 -25.77 2.69
N ALA A 386 10.06 -26.11 1.42
CA ALA A 386 8.76 -26.50 0.81
C ALA A 386 8.66 -28.01 0.69
#